data_e9f688009f787d201a06ab7c6ef5e886
#
_entry.id   e9f688009f787d201a06ab7c6ef5e886
#
_cell.length_a   1.000
_cell.length_b   1.000
_cell.length_c   1.000
_cell.angle_alpha   90.00
_cell.angle_beta   90.00
_cell.angle_gamma   90.00
#
_symmetry.space_group_name_H-M   'P 1'
#
loop_
_entity.id
_entity.type
_entity.pdbx_description
1 polymer ?
#
loop_
_entity_poly.entity_id
_entity_poly.type
_entity_poly.pdbx_seq_one_letter_code
_entity_poly.pdbx_strand_id
1 'polypeptide(L)'
;MISLEESYRHCQEVTASHYENFPVASLLMPARTRPAIAALYAFARAADDMSDEIPDTKTSLSLLAGWRELLQRAQKGPVDHPVFRALADTIRRFDLPVLWLDHLIQAFERDRTVVRHENLEDLIFYSTLSANPVGRLLLWINGYRDECLFAMSDAICTALQLANFWQDISVDREKGRLYVPLSELRAAGLDEESLFSSPDNPDLSRRQQILKDRLFAYTAGLFSTGVPLPRAVGGRIGLELALVLRGGVTILEKGQAPGRPVTRRPVLTRGTWLASLLRPVTRDRLESPLSRLTVPDEARELYGRGRAVYQGKAERGGSGSS
;
A
#
# COMPACT_ATOMS: atom_id res chain seq x y z
N MET A 1 33.59 -4.86 -9.71
CA MET A 1 32.12 -4.89 -10.03
C MET A 1 31.51 -6.11 -9.36
N ILE A 2 30.46 -5.92 -8.57
CA ILE A 2 29.68 -6.99 -7.92
C ILE A 2 29.06 -7.87 -9.02
N SER A 3 29.07 -9.20 -8.87
CA SER A 3 28.42 -10.11 -9.82
C SER A 3 26.88 -9.98 -9.75
N LEU A 4 26.19 -10.42 -10.80
CA LEU A 4 24.72 -10.41 -10.83
C LEU A 4 24.15 -11.38 -9.77
N GLU A 5 24.80 -12.53 -9.57
CA GLU A 5 24.40 -13.51 -8.57
C GLU A 5 24.51 -12.96 -7.14
N GLU A 6 25.63 -12.31 -6.81
CA GLU A 6 25.81 -11.64 -5.52
C GLU A 6 24.79 -10.53 -5.30
N SER A 7 24.44 -9.80 -6.34
CA SER A 7 23.42 -8.74 -6.30
C SER A 7 22.03 -9.29 -5.97
N TYR A 8 21.61 -10.38 -6.59
CA TYR A 8 20.34 -11.03 -6.25
C TYR A 8 20.36 -11.65 -4.87
N ARG A 9 21.49 -12.22 -4.44
CA ARG A 9 21.65 -12.76 -3.08
C ARG A 9 21.51 -11.66 -2.04
N HIS A 10 22.15 -10.51 -2.24
CA HIS A 10 21.98 -9.34 -1.38
C HIS A 10 20.50 -8.91 -1.26
N CYS A 11 19.76 -8.80 -2.37
CA CYS A 11 18.35 -8.47 -2.35
C CYS A 11 17.50 -9.50 -1.58
N GLN A 12 17.83 -10.79 -1.70
CA GLN A 12 17.14 -11.85 -0.95
C GLN A 12 17.43 -11.77 0.54
N GLU A 13 18.67 -11.45 0.94
CA GLU A 13 19.06 -11.24 2.33
C GLU A 13 18.31 -10.04 2.94
N VAL A 14 18.22 -8.92 2.22
CA VAL A 14 17.40 -7.76 2.63
C VAL A 14 15.95 -8.18 2.82
N THR A 15 15.38 -8.95 1.89
CA THR A 15 13.99 -9.43 2.01
C THR A 15 13.79 -10.35 3.22
N ALA A 16 14.77 -11.18 3.54
CA ALA A 16 14.69 -12.14 4.64
C ALA A 16 14.89 -11.49 6.02
N SER A 17 15.65 -10.39 6.11
CA SER A 17 15.96 -9.70 7.36
C SER A 17 14.84 -8.80 7.88
N HIS A 18 13.87 -8.43 7.03
CA HIS A 18 12.77 -7.57 7.39
C HIS A 18 11.46 -8.35 7.54
N TYR A 19 10.77 -8.11 8.66
CA TYR A 19 9.45 -8.67 8.90
C TYR A 19 8.39 -7.72 8.35
N GLU A 20 7.63 -8.20 7.39
CA GLU A 20 6.45 -7.50 6.88
C GLU A 20 5.17 -8.19 7.39
N ASN A 21 4.05 -7.47 7.41
CA ASN A 21 2.74 -8.02 7.75
C ASN A 21 2.35 -9.21 6.86
N PHE A 22 2.95 -9.31 5.66
CA PHE A 22 2.79 -10.41 4.70
C PHE A 22 4.16 -10.88 4.22
N PRO A 23 4.37 -12.20 4.01
CA PRO A 23 5.65 -12.71 3.52
C PRO A 23 5.91 -12.20 2.09
N VAL A 24 6.91 -11.32 1.96
CA VAL A 24 7.39 -10.86 0.65
C VAL A 24 8.15 -12.00 -0.03
N ALA A 25 7.93 -12.20 -1.34
CA ALA A 25 8.53 -13.30 -2.10
C ALA A 25 8.29 -14.68 -1.47
N SER A 26 7.07 -14.92 -1.00
CA SER A 26 6.67 -16.16 -0.30
C SER A 26 6.98 -17.43 -1.13
N LEU A 27 6.96 -18.59 -0.46
CA LEU A 27 7.14 -19.89 -1.13
C LEU A 27 6.02 -20.19 -2.16
N LEU A 28 4.89 -19.50 -2.09
CA LEU A 28 3.83 -19.60 -3.08
C LEU A 28 4.21 -18.93 -4.40
N MET A 29 5.07 -17.91 -4.38
CA MET A 29 5.57 -17.28 -5.59
C MET A 29 6.40 -18.28 -6.42
N PRO A 30 6.26 -18.29 -7.76
CA PRO A 30 7.08 -19.13 -8.63
C PRO A 30 8.57 -18.88 -8.40
N ALA A 31 9.38 -19.95 -8.32
CA ALA A 31 10.82 -19.84 -8.05
C ALA A 31 11.55 -18.89 -9.02
N ARG A 32 11.09 -18.87 -10.29
CA ARG A 32 11.66 -18.02 -11.36
C ARG A 32 11.47 -16.52 -11.13
N THR A 33 10.45 -16.11 -10.37
CA THR A 33 10.08 -14.69 -10.14
C THR A 33 10.52 -14.17 -8.78
N ARG A 34 10.82 -15.06 -7.82
CA ARG A 34 11.25 -14.66 -6.46
C ARG A 34 12.47 -13.73 -6.43
N PRO A 35 13.56 -13.98 -7.21
CA PRO A 35 14.71 -13.07 -7.21
C PRO A 35 14.33 -11.66 -7.71
N ALA A 36 13.48 -11.58 -8.74
CA ALA A 36 12.98 -10.30 -9.25
C ALA A 36 12.13 -9.55 -8.21
N ILE A 37 11.25 -10.26 -7.51
CA ILE A 37 10.43 -9.68 -6.43
C ILE A 37 11.32 -9.20 -5.28
N ALA A 38 12.38 -9.96 -4.93
CA ALA A 38 13.35 -9.55 -3.92
C ALA A 38 14.12 -8.29 -4.32
N ALA A 39 14.47 -8.14 -5.61
CA ALA A 39 15.10 -6.92 -6.12
C ALA A 39 14.18 -5.69 -6.03
N LEU A 40 12.89 -5.87 -6.35
CA LEU A 40 11.87 -4.81 -6.18
C LEU A 40 11.70 -4.42 -4.70
N TYR A 41 11.63 -5.41 -3.82
CA TYR A 41 11.51 -5.16 -2.40
C TYR A 41 12.72 -4.42 -1.84
N ALA A 42 13.94 -4.88 -2.16
CA ALA A 42 15.17 -4.23 -1.72
C ALA A 42 15.28 -2.78 -2.22
N PHE A 43 14.81 -2.52 -3.45
CA PHE A 43 14.73 -1.16 -4.00
C PHE A 43 13.76 -0.28 -3.22
N ALA A 44 12.54 -0.77 -2.96
CA ALA A 44 11.52 -0.02 -2.23
C ALA A 44 11.94 0.19 -0.76
N ARG A 45 12.47 -0.85 -0.11
CA ARG A 45 12.90 -0.78 1.30
C ARG A 45 14.03 0.23 1.51
N ALA A 46 15.04 0.26 0.64
CA ALA A 46 16.10 1.24 0.75
C ALA A 46 15.60 2.68 0.57
N ALA A 47 14.62 2.92 -0.29
CA ALA A 47 13.99 4.23 -0.44
C ALA A 47 13.12 4.60 0.78
N ASP A 48 12.42 3.63 1.36
CA ASP A 48 11.66 3.76 2.60
C ASP A 48 12.58 4.17 3.77
N ASP A 49 13.72 3.48 3.94
CA ASP A 49 14.72 3.81 4.96
C ASP A 49 15.28 5.23 4.77
N MET A 50 15.53 5.66 3.52
CA MET A 50 15.96 7.03 3.22
C MET A 50 14.89 8.07 3.61
N SER A 51 13.62 7.71 3.52
CA SER A 51 12.52 8.56 3.94
C SER A 51 12.34 8.57 5.46
N ASP A 52 12.29 7.41 6.11
CA ASP A 52 11.85 7.28 7.50
C ASP A 52 12.97 7.40 8.53
N GLU A 53 14.21 6.97 8.18
CA GLU A 53 15.31 6.92 9.13
C GLU A 53 16.21 8.17 9.10
N ILE A 54 16.12 9.01 8.07
CA ILE A 54 16.91 10.24 7.97
C ILE A 54 16.13 11.42 8.56
N PRO A 55 16.55 12.01 9.70
CA PRO A 55 15.80 13.07 10.37
C PRO A 55 15.68 14.35 9.54
N ASP A 56 16.78 14.77 8.88
CA ASP A 56 16.80 15.99 8.08
C ASP A 56 16.11 15.77 6.72
N THR A 57 15.01 16.51 6.51
CA THR A 57 14.19 16.41 5.28
C THR A 57 15.00 16.72 4.03
N LYS A 58 15.89 17.70 4.05
CA LYS A 58 16.68 18.08 2.86
C LYS A 58 17.67 16.98 2.47
N THR A 59 18.32 16.37 3.45
CA THR A 59 19.23 15.23 3.25
C THR A 59 18.47 14.03 2.72
N SER A 60 17.31 13.71 3.32
CA SER A 60 16.43 12.62 2.87
C SER A 60 16.01 12.79 1.39
N LEU A 61 15.51 13.97 1.02
CA LEU A 61 15.12 14.28 -0.36
C LEU A 61 16.31 14.21 -1.33
N SER A 62 17.51 14.63 -0.91
CA SER A 62 18.74 14.51 -1.72
C SER A 62 19.12 13.05 -1.97
N LEU A 63 18.99 12.17 -0.96
CA LEU A 63 19.24 10.74 -1.10
C LEU A 63 18.24 10.08 -2.05
N LEU A 64 16.94 10.42 -1.91
CA LEU A 64 15.89 9.92 -2.81
C LEU A 64 16.09 10.40 -4.26
N ALA A 65 16.55 11.64 -4.46
CA ALA A 65 16.92 12.14 -5.79
C ALA A 65 18.09 11.33 -6.39
N GLY A 66 19.14 11.06 -5.61
CA GLY A 66 20.24 10.18 -6.03
C GLY A 66 19.78 8.75 -6.33
N TRP A 67 18.80 8.24 -5.57
CA TRP A 67 18.18 6.93 -5.81
C TRP A 67 17.44 6.88 -7.14
N ARG A 68 16.73 7.96 -7.49
CA ARG A 68 16.07 8.14 -8.80
C ARG A 68 17.08 8.20 -9.95
N GLU A 69 18.21 8.89 -9.78
CA GLU A 69 19.26 8.91 -10.80
C GLU A 69 19.82 7.51 -11.07
N LEU A 70 20.04 6.71 -10.00
CA LEU A 70 20.45 5.31 -10.15
C LEU A 70 19.39 4.47 -10.87
N LEU A 71 18.09 4.70 -10.62
CA LEU A 71 17.00 4.05 -11.35
C LEU A 71 17.04 4.40 -12.85
N GLN A 72 17.23 5.66 -13.22
CA GLN A 72 17.35 6.10 -14.61
C GLN A 72 18.58 5.48 -15.31
N ARG A 73 19.69 5.30 -14.58
CA ARG A 73 20.87 4.60 -15.09
C ARG A 73 20.61 3.10 -15.27
N ALA A 74 19.92 2.47 -14.30
CA ALA A 74 19.58 1.05 -14.35
C ALA A 74 18.65 0.69 -15.51
N GLN A 75 17.82 1.63 -15.96
CA GLN A 75 17.00 1.49 -17.17
C GLN A 75 17.85 1.39 -18.44
N LYS A 76 19.02 2.05 -18.48
CA LYS A 76 19.92 2.10 -19.63
C LYS A 76 20.94 0.95 -19.63
N GLY A 77 21.20 0.34 -18.49
CA GLY A 77 22.18 -0.74 -18.35
C GLY A 77 22.59 -1.04 -16.92
N PRO A 78 23.58 -1.93 -16.74
CA PRO A 78 24.06 -2.31 -15.41
C PRO A 78 24.64 -1.14 -14.63
N VAL A 79 24.34 -1.07 -13.35
CA VAL A 79 24.87 -0.08 -12.39
C VAL A 79 25.73 -0.80 -11.35
N ASP A 80 26.82 -0.19 -10.91
CA ASP A 80 27.71 -0.77 -9.88
C ASP A 80 27.17 -0.50 -8.48
N HIS A 81 26.00 -1.05 -8.21
CA HIS A 81 25.30 -1.03 -6.94
C HIS A 81 24.48 -2.33 -6.82
N PRO A 82 24.55 -3.09 -5.71
CA PRO A 82 23.95 -4.43 -5.65
C PRO A 82 22.45 -4.43 -5.98
N VAL A 83 21.67 -3.53 -5.39
CA VAL A 83 20.22 -3.44 -5.65
C VAL A 83 19.96 -3.07 -7.11
N PHE A 84 20.62 -2.05 -7.64
CA PHE A 84 20.37 -1.58 -9.02
C PHE A 84 20.91 -2.53 -10.08
N ARG A 85 21.94 -3.31 -9.79
CA ARG A 85 22.39 -4.34 -10.72
C ARG A 85 21.37 -5.47 -10.88
N ALA A 86 20.78 -5.94 -9.76
CA ALA A 86 19.68 -6.90 -9.78
C ALA A 86 18.42 -6.31 -10.43
N LEU A 87 18.13 -5.03 -10.12
CA LEU A 87 16.97 -4.32 -10.67
C LEU A 87 17.09 -4.08 -12.17
N ALA A 88 18.26 -3.70 -12.69
CA ALA A 88 18.50 -3.51 -14.12
C ALA A 88 18.27 -4.81 -14.92
N ASP A 89 18.75 -5.95 -14.40
CA ASP A 89 18.46 -7.26 -15.00
C ASP A 89 16.96 -7.59 -14.92
N THR A 90 16.32 -7.30 -13.80
CA THR A 90 14.88 -7.50 -13.60
C THR A 90 14.06 -6.65 -14.57
N ILE A 91 14.37 -5.36 -14.72
CA ILE A 91 13.72 -4.45 -15.68
C ILE A 91 13.82 -5.04 -17.08
N ARG A 92 15.03 -5.42 -17.52
CA ARG A 92 15.27 -5.96 -18.85
C ARG A 92 14.56 -7.31 -19.09
N ARG A 93 14.60 -8.23 -18.12
CA ARG A 93 14.03 -9.60 -18.26
C ARG A 93 12.51 -9.60 -18.32
N PHE A 94 11.86 -8.70 -17.62
CA PHE A 94 10.40 -8.65 -17.49
C PHE A 94 9.79 -7.46 -18.23
N ASP A 95 10.62 -6.65 -18.91
CA ASP A 95 10.16 -5.41 -19.57
C ASP A 95 9.34 -4.54 -18.62
N LEU A 96 9.91 -4.27 -17.42
CA LEU A 96 9.17 -3.58 -16.36
C LEU A 96 8.91 -2.12 -16.70
N PRO A 97 7.68 -1.63 -16.50
CA PRO A 97 7.38 -0.20 -16.56
C PRO A 97 8.11 0.55 -15.43
N VAL A 98 9.21 1.22 -15.76
CA VAL A 98 10.06 1.96 -14.80
C VAL A 98 9.29 3.08 -14.11
N LEU A 99 8.25 3.61 -14.75
CA LEU A 99 7.33 4.59 -14.17
C LEU A 99 6.76 4.13 -12.82
N TRP A 100 6.42 2.85 -12.65
CA TRP A 100 5.90 2.35 -11.38
C TRP A 100 6.95 2.32 -10.26
N LEU A 101 8.23 2.16 -10.61
CA LEU A 101 9.35 2.27 -9.66
C LEU A 101 9.59 3.74 -9.28
N ASP A 102 9.49 4.67 -10.23
CA ASP A 102 9.60 6.11 -9.96
C ASP A 102 8.45 6.61 -9.08
N HIS A 103 7.23 6.07 -9.23
CA HIS A 103 6.10 6.37 -8.35
C HIS A 103 6.39 6.04 -6.90
N LEU A 104 7.06 4.92 -6.61
CA LEU A 104 7.45 4.58 -5.23
C LEU A 104 8.39 5.64 -4.65
N ILE A 105 9.37 6.11 -5.42
CA ILE A 105 10.24 7.21 -4.96
C ILE A 105 9.43 8.48 -4.70
N GLN A 106 8.49 8.84 -5.60
CA GLN A 106 7.61 9.99 -5.41
C GLN A 106 6.76 9.87 -4.14
N ALA A 107 6.29 8.68 -3.79
CA ALA A 107 5.56 8.46 -2.54
C ALA A 107 6.45 8.75 -1.33
N PHE A 108 7.67 8.24 -1.29
CA PHE A 108 8.61 8.48 -0.20
C PHE A 108 9.04 9.95 -0.09
N GLU A 109 9.22 10.65 -1.21
CA GLU A 109 9.44 12.11 -1.21
C GLU A 109 8.24 12.86 -0.62
N ARG A 110 7.02 12.40 -0.95
CA ARG A 110 5.80 12.99 -0.43
C ARG A 110 5.67 12.80 1.08
N ASP A 111 6.08 11.67 1.64
CA ASP A 111 6.07 11.39 3.07
C ASP A 111 6.97 12.34 3.87
N ARG A 112 7.96 12.98 3.21
CA ARG A 112 8.82 14.00 3.83
C ARG A 112 8.20 15.38 3.88
N THR A 113 7.14 15.64 3.09
CA THR A 113 6.59 16.98 2.89
C THR A 113 5.10 17.09 3.23
N VAL A 114 4.37 15.99 3.16
CA VAL A 114 2.92 15.96 3.40
C VAL A 114 2.62 15.12 4.64
N VAL A 115 2.30 15.79 5.73
CA VAL A 115 2.03 15.15 7.03
C VAL A 115 0.55 15.12 7.40
N ARG A 116 -0.31 15.77 6.60
CA ARG A 116 -1.77 15.83 6.75
C ARG A 116 -2.43 15.71 5.39
N HIS A 117 -3.59 15.07 5.35
CA HIS A 117 -4.39 14.87 4.14
C HIS A 117 -5.74 15.53 4.31
N GLU A 118 -6.17 16.31 3.32
CA GLU A 118 -7.43 17.05 3.42
C GLU A 118 -8.63 16.12 3.28
N ASN A 119 -8.59 15.16 2.35
CA ASN A 119 -9.71 14.30 2.02
C ASN A 119 -9.24 12.87 1.64
N LEU A 120 -10.20 11.97 1.42
CA LEU A 120 -9.93 10.60 1.00
C LEU A 120 -9.29 10.53 -0.40
N GLU A 121 -9.59 11.49 -1.28
CA GLU A 121 -8.99 11.59 -2.63
C GLU A 121 -7.47 11.75 -2.56
N ASP A 122 -6.97 12.54 -1.60
CA ASP A 122 -5.53 12.70 -1.36
C ASP A 122 -4.86 11.37 -0.97
N LEU A 123 -5.53 10.55 -0.16
CA LEU A 123 -5.03 9.23 0.23
C LEU A 123 -5.10 8.22 -0.91
N ILE A 124 -6.15 8.26 -1.73
CA ILE A 124 -6.24 7.44 -2.93
C ILE A 124 -5.12 7.82 -3.90
N PHE A 125 -4.92 9.12 -4.12
CA PHE A 125 -3.81 9.59 -4.95
C PHE A 125 -2.46 9.12 -4.40
N TYR A 126 -2.22 9.25 -3.09
CA TYR A 126 -1.02 8.73 -2.44
C TYR A 126 -0.86 7.22 -2.69
N SER A 127 -1.93 6.44 -2.56
CA SER A 127 -1.89 4.99 -2.80
C SER A 127 -1.56 4.64 -4.26
N THR A 128 -1.90 5.50 -5.24
CA THR A 128 -1.49 5.30 -6.64
C THR A 128 0.01 5.42 -6.84
N LEU A 129 0.72 6.09 -5.93
CA LEU A 129 2.17 6.21 -5.94
C LEU A 129 2.85 5.15 -5.06
N SER A 130 2.27 4.80 -3.91
CA SER A 130 2.93 3.96 -2.89
C SER A 130 2.57 2.48 -2.98
N ALA A 131 1.29 2.12 -2.99
CA ALA A 131 0.83 0.74 -2.86
C ALA A 131 0.47 0.08 -4.21
N ASN A 132 -0.26 0.80 -5.09
CA ASN A 132 -0.74 0.27 -6.35
C ASN A 132 0.39 -0.19 -7.29
N PRO A 133 1.53 0.55 -7.40
CA PRO A 133 2.66 0.10 -8.21
C PRO A 133 3.20 -1.27 -7.79
N VAL A 134 3.19 -1.58 -6.49
CA VAL A 134 3.67 -2.88 -5.97
C VAL A 134 2.80 -4.02 -6.50
N GLY A 135 1.47 -3.89 -6.40
CA GLY A 135 0.54 -4.88 -6.92
C GLY A 135 0.64 -5.06 -8.44
N ARG A 136 0.76 -3.95 -9.17
CA ARG A 136 0.94 -3.96 -10.64
C ARG A 136 2.25 -4.62 -11.05
N LEU A 137 3.37 -4.30 -10.39
CA LEU A 137 4.68 -4.91 -10.65
C LEU A 137 4.65 -6.42 -10.38
N LEU A 138 3.98 -6.85 -9.30
CA LEU A 138 3.82 -8.26 -8.97
C LEU A 138 3.02 -9.01 -10.06
N LEU A 139 1.92 -8.48 -10.52
CA LEU A 139 1.14 -9.05 -11.62
C LEU A 139 1.96 -9.07 -12.91
N TRP A 140 2.66 -7.99 -13.21
CA TRP A 140 3.48 -7.84 -14.43
C TRP A 140 4.60 -8.86 -14.50
N ILE A 141 5.38 -9.06 -13.45
CA ILE A 141 6.47 -10.06 -13.38
C ILE A 141 5.92 -11.48 -13.58
N ASN A 142 4.67 -11.72 -13.17
CA ASN A 142 4.02 -13.01 -13.34
C ASN A 142 3.28 -13.15 -14.69
N GLY A 143 3.40 -12.19 -15.59
CA GLY A 143 2.92 -12.27 -16.98
C GLY A 143 1.51 -11.72 -17.20
N TYR A 144 0.88 -11.12 -16.21
CA TYR A 144 -0.44 -10.51 -16.35
C TYR A 144 -0.32 -9.08 -16.87
N ARG A 145 -1.17 -8.73 -17.88
CA ARG A 145 -1.14 -7.43 -18.59
C ARG A 145 -2.53 -6.81 -18.74
N ASP A 146 -3.52 -7.41 -18.10
CA ASP A 146 -4.93 -7.01 -18.22
C ASP A 146 -5.24 -5.83 -17.29
N GLU A 147 -5.79 -4.75 -17.83
CA GLU A 147 -6.16 -3.55 -17.08
C GLU A 147 -7.28 -3.82 -16.04
N CYS A 148 -8.17 -4.81 -16.28
CA CYS A 148 -9.17 -5.20 -15.30
C CYS A 148 -8.52 -5.86 -14.08
N LEU A 149 -7.46 -6.68 -14.28
CA LEU A 149 -6.69 -7.27 -13.19
C LEU A 149 -5.93 -6.19 -12.41
N PHE A 150 -5.34 -5.21 -13.12
CA PHE A 150 -4.67 -4.08 -12.48
C PHE A 150 -5.65 -3.24 -11.67
N ALA A 151 -6.85 -2.97 -12.18
CA ALA A 151 -7.87 -2.22 -11.43
C ALA A 151 -8.30 -2.93 -10.13
N MET A 152 -8.49 -4.26 -10.17
CA MET A 152 -8.79 -5.05 -8.98
C MET A 152 -7.60 -5.09 -8.01
N SER A 153 -6.38 -5.19 -8.52
CA SER A 153 -5.15 -5.13 -7.71
C SER A 153 -4.99 -3.78 -7.04
N ASP A 154 -5.19 -2.69 -7.76
CA ASP A 154 -5.13 -1.32 -7.23
C ASP A 154 -6.15 -1.12 -6.10
N ALA A 155 -7.37 -1.66 -6.24
CA ALA A 155 -8.38 -1.60 -5.19
C ALA A 155 -7.93 -2.33 -3.92
N ILE A 156 -7.33 -3.52 -4.04
CA ILE A 156 -6.77 -4.27 -2.90
C ILE A 156 -5.61 -3.50 -2.28
N CYS A 157 -4.66 -3.01 -3.08
CA CYS A 157 -3.48 -2.31 -2.59
C CYS A 157 -3.85 -1.01 -1.87
N THR A 158 -4.77 -0.22 -2.43
CA THR A 158 -5.31 0.98 -1.78
C THR A 158 -6.02 0.60 -0.47
N ALA A 159 -6.85 -0.45 -0.45
CA ALA A 159 -7.53 -0.90 0.76
C ALA A 159 -6.55 -1.35 1.85
N LEU A 160 -5.47 -2.05 1.48
CA LEU A 160 -4.40 -2.46 2.41
C LEU A 160 -3.69 -1.23 2.97
N GLN A 161 -3.37 -0.25 2.15
CA GLN A 161 -2.73 1.00 2.57
C GLN A 161 -3.62 1.76 3.56
N LEU A 162 -4.91 1.94 3.26
CA LEU A 162 -5.85 2.58 4.16
C LEU A 162 -6.01 1.79 5.47
N ALA A 163 -6.12 0.45 5.40
CA ALA A 163 -6.20 -0.39 6.59
C ALA A 163 -4.96 -0.22 7.49
N ASN A 164 -3.76 -0.08 6.92
CA ASN A 164 -2.54 0.21 7.66
C ASN A 164 -2.60 1.60 8.31
N PHE A 165 -3.08 2.62 7.60
CA PHE A 165 -3.27 3.96 8.19
C PHE A 165 -4.24 3.94 9.37
N TRP A 166 -5.36 3.21 9.26
CA TRP A 166 -6.30 3.08 10.36
C TRP A 166 -5.76 2.21 11.51
N GLN A 167 -4.85 1.30 11.20
CA GLN A 167 -4.16 0.48 12.20
C GLN A 167 -3.16 1.30 13.01
N ASP A 168 -2.44 2.20 12.36
CA ASP A 168 -1.25 2.85 12.91
C ASP A 168 -1.46 4.32 13.31
N ILE A 169 -2.71 4.80 13.47
CA ILE A 169 -3.06 6.19 13.82
C ILE A 169 -2.24 6.72 15.01
N SER A 170 -2.10 5.94 16.08
CA SER A 170 -1.31 6.35 17.25
C SER A 170 0.20 6.37 17.01
N VAL A 171 0.70 5.42 16.22
CA VAL A 171 2.12 5.32 15.85
C VAL A 171 2.51 6.46 14.92
N ASP A 172 1.66 6.77 13.94
CA ASP A 172 1.88 7.87 12.99
C ASP A 172 1.86 9.23 13.68
N ARG A 173 1.00 9.39 14.72
CA ARG A 173 1.00 10.59 15.56
C ARG A 173 2.36 10.84 16.23
N GLU A 174 3.00 9.79 16.75
CA GLU A 174 4.33 9.90 17.38
C GLU A 174 5.39 10.38 16.38
N LYS A 175 5.22 10.05 15.09
CA LYS A 175 6.04 10.54 13.98
C LYS A 175 5.59 11.91 13.45
N GLY A 176 4.60 12.57 14.06
CA GLY A 176 4.05 13.85 13.62
C GLY A 176 3.15 13.77 12.39
N ARG A 177 2.76 12.56 11.94
CA ARG A 177 1.91 12.30 10.77
C ARG A 177 0.47 12.00 11.17
N LEU A 178 -0.49 12.38 10.34
CA LEU A 178 -1.90 11.98 10.46
C LEU A 178 -2.47 11.67 9.08
N TYR A 179 -2.77 10.40 8.85
CA TYR A 179 -3.39 9.93 7.61
C TYR A 179 -4.93 9.93 7.68
N VAL A 180 -5.55 10.15 8.85
CA VAL A 180 -7.00 10.36 8.93
C VAL A 180 -7.34 11.67 8.22
N PRO A 181 -8.20 11.66 7.18
CA PRO A 181 -8.52 12.87 6.43
C PRO A 181 -9.19 13.92 7.32
N LEU A 182 -8.74 15.17 7.17
CA LEU A 182 -9.31 16.29 7.96
C LEU A 182 -10.80 16.51 7.67
N SER A 183 -11.24 16.25 6.43
CA SER A 183 -12.68 16.31 6.07
C SER A 183 -13.50 15.27 6.81
N GLU A 184 -12.97 14.05 7.03
CA GLU A 184 -13.66 12.99 7.75
C GLU A 184 -13.74 13.27 9.26
N LEU A 185 -12.66 13.87 9.84
CA LEU A 185 -12.70 14.38 11.21
C LEU A 185 -13.82 15.41 11.38
N ARG A 186 -13.83 16.44 10.52
CA ARG A 186 -14.87 17.49 10.55
C ARG A 186 -16.28 16.93 10.37
N ALA A 187 -16.47 15.98 9.44
CA ALA A 187 -17.76 15.34 9.21
C ALA A 187 -18.26 14.53 10.42
N ALA A 188 -17.34 14.02 11.25
CA ALA A 188 -17.67 13.37 12.52
C ALA A 188 -17.80 14.36 13.70
N GLY A 189 -17.58 15.66 13.47
CA GLY A 189 -17.55 16.69 14.53
C GLY A 189 -16.32 16.59 15.42
N LEU A 190 -15.20 16.10 14.89
CA LEU A 190 -13.91 15.93 15.57
C LEU A 190 -12.84 16.87 14.98
N ASP A 191 -11.83 17.11 15.77
CA ASP A 191 -10.53 17.67 15.39
C ASP A 191 -9.41 16.68 15.79
N GLU A 192 -8.15 17.04 15.53
CA GLU A 192 -7.02 16.18 15.87
C GLU A 192 -6.90 15.91 17.37
N GLU A 193 -7.22 16.88 18.23
CA GLU A 193 -7.11 16.75 19.69
C GLU A 193 -8.18 15.79 20.22
N SER A 194 -9.43 15.97 19.81
CA SER A 194 -10.56 15.13 20.19
C SER A 194 -10.46 13.68 19.63
N LEU A 195 -9.78 13.48 18.50
CA LEU A 195 -9.48 12.14 17.98
C LEU A 195 -8.70 11.29 18.99
N PHE A 196 -7.78 11.90 19.72
CA PHE A 196 -6.89 11.22 20.67
C PHE A 196 -7.30 11.36 22.12
N SER A 197 -8.35 12.13 22.39
CA SER A 197 -8.89 12.29 23.75
C SER A 197 -9.56 11.03 24.24
N SER A 198 -9.46 10.78 25.55
CA SER A 198 -10.18 9.65 26.19
C SER A 198 -11.68 9.82 25.99
N PRO A 199 -12.42 8.76 25.63
CA PRO A 199 -13.84 8.84 25.37
C PRO A 199 -14.67 8.82 26.68
N ASP A 200 -14.29 9.64 27.68
CA ASP A 200 -14.98 9.74 28.97
C ASP A 200 -16.37 10.39 28.82
N ASN A 201 -16.60 11.09 27.72
CA ASN A 201 -17.88 11.68 27.34
C ASN A 201 -18.58 10.78 26.30
N PRO A 202 -19.85 10.36 26.55
CA PRO A 202 -20.61 9.55 25.59
C PRO A 202 -20.77 10.17 24.19
N ASP A 203 -20.87 11.50 24.10
CA ASP A 203 -20.96 12.21 22.81
C ASP A 203 -19.63 12.11 22.03
N LEU A 204 -18.50 12.32 22.69
CA LEU A 204 -17.19 12.13 22.07
C LEU A 204 -16.98 10.70 21.60
N SER A 205 -17.32 9.71 22.43
CA SER A 205 -17.26 8.28 22.07
C SER A 205 -18.10 7.98 20.84
N ARG A 206 -19.31 8.55 20.74
CA ARG A 206 -20.19 8.41 19.58
C ARG A 206 -19.56 9.02 18.31
N ARG A 207 -18.97 10.21 18.39
CA ARG A 207 -18.32 10.87 17.25
C ARG A 207 -17.11 10.08 16.76
N GLN A 208 -16.26 9.60 17.67
CA GLN A 208 -15.12 8.71 17.32
C GLN A 208 -15.61 7.40 16.67
N GLN A 209 -16.75 6.85 17.12
CA GLN A 209 -17.34 5.66 16.50
C GLN A 209 -17.86 5.96 15.08
N ILE A 210 -18.52 7.11 14.85
CA ILE A 210 -18.97 7.54 13.53
C ILE A 210 -17.79 7.65 12.56
N LEU A 211 -16.70 8.32 12.97
CA LEU A 211 -15.47 8.40 12.17
C LEU A 211 -14.96 7.01 11.82
N LYS A 212 -14.79 6.15 12.81
CA LYS A 212 -14.33 4.78 12.61
C LYS A 212 -15.17 4.04 11.59
N ASP A 213 -16.49 4.07 11.76
CA ASP A 213 -17.42 3.36 10.88
C ASP A 213 -17.32 3.84 9.43
N ARG A 214 -17.16 5.14 9.21
CA ARG A 214 -16.97 5.73 7.88
C ARG A 214 -15.67 5.27 7.24
N LEU A 215 -14.54 5.40 7.93
CA LEU A 215 -13.20 5.00 7.42
C LEU A 215 -13.14 3.52 7.06
N PHE A 216 -13.68 2.68 7.93
CA PHE A 216 -13.65 1.23 7.75
C PHE A 216 -14.63 0.76 6.67
N ALA A 217 -15.82 1.38 6.59
CA ALA A 217 -16.79 1.10 5.53
C ALA A 217 -16.20 1.40 4.15
N TYR A 218 -15.54 2.54 4.01
CA TYR A 218 -14.85 2.95 2.79
C TYR A 218 -13.82 1.90 2.35
N THR A 219 -12.96 1.51 3.27
CA THR A 219 -11.89 0.51 3.01
C THR A 219 -12.46 -0.86 2.64
N ALA A 220 -13.55 -1.28 3.29
CA ALA A 220 -14.24 -2.53 2.96
C ALA A 220 -14.83 -2.52 1.54
N GLY A 221 -15.36 -1.36 1.09
CA GLY A 221 -15.83 -1.18 -0.29
C GLY A 221 -14.72 -1.39 -1.32
N LEU A 222 -13.51 -0.89 -1.05
CA LEU A 222 -12.35 -1.13 -1.91
C LEU A 222 -11.94 -2.60 -1.93
N PHE A 223 -11.87 -3.28 -0.78
CA PHE A 223 -11.62 -4.72 -0.74
C PHE A 223 -12.67 -5.50 -1.55
N SER A 224 -13.95 -5.15 -1.43
CA SER A 224 -15.05 -5.77 -2.18
C SER A 224 -14.82 -5.72 -3.69
N THR A 225 -14.29 -4.60 -4.21
CA THR A 225 -13.92 -4.44 -5.62
C THR A 225 -12.82 -5.42 -6.04
N GLY A 226 -11.87 -5.70 -5.15
CA GLY A 226 -10.74 -6.59 -5.42
C GLY A 226 -11.00 -8.09 -5.19
N VAL A 227 -12.10 -8.47 -4.52
CA VAL A 227 -12.42 -9.89 -4.20
C VAL A 227 -12.29 -10.84 -5.38
N PRO A 228 -12.66 -10.50 -6.63
CA PRO A 228 -12.55 -11.43 -7.75
C PRO A 228 -11.11 -11.71 -8.20
N LEU A 229 -10.13 -10.84 -7.88
CA LEU A 229 -8.77 -10.93 -8.41
C LEU A 229 -8.08 -12.29 -8.16
N PRO A 230 -8.09 -12.87 -6.93
CA PRO A 230 -7.44 -14.14 -6.69
C PRO A 230 -7.93 -15.28 -7.60
N ARG A 231 -9.24 -15.31 -7.87
CA ARG A 231 -9.85 -16.31 -8.75
C ARG A 231 -9.52 -16.03 -10.22
N ALA A 232 -9.53 -14.77 -10.63
CA ALA A 232 -9.23 -14.36 -12.01
C ALA A 232 -7.77 -14.67 -12.39
N VAL A 233 -6.83 -14.47 -11.45
CA VAL A 233 -5.42 -14.80 -11.62
C VAL A 233 -5.19 -16.32 -11.52
N GLY A 234 -5.81 -16.98 -10.54
CA GLY A 234 -5.72 -18.43 -10.35
C GLY A 234 -4.34 -18.93 -9.90
N GLY A 235 -4.19 -20.26 -9.85
CA GLY A 235 -2.93 -20.92 -9.52
C GLY A 235 -2.30 -20.47 -8.19
N ARG A 236 -0.96 -20.53 -8.12
CA ARG A 236 -0.20 -20.18 -6.91
C ARG A 236 -0.27 -18.68 -6.60
N ILE A 237 -0.27 -17.85 -7.63
CA ILE A 237 -0.36 -16.38 -7.47
C ILE A 237 -1.75 -16.01 -6.93
N GLY A 238 -2.82 -16.61 -7.47
CA GLY A 238 -4.17 -16.40 -6.94
C GLY A 238 -4.30 -16.82 -5.49
N LEU A 239 -3.66 -17.92 -5.07
CA LEU A 239 -3.63 -18.34 -3.66
C LEU A 239 -2.91 -17.29 -2.79
N GLU A 240 -1.75 -16.78 -3.23
CA GLU A 240 -1.02 -15.71 -2.52
C GLU A 240 -1.88 -14.45 -2.35
N LEU A 241 -2.51 -13.99 -3.44
CA LEU A 241 -3.41 -12.84 -3.42
C LEU A 241 -4.62 -13.07 -2.50
N ALA A 242 -5.15 -14.30 -2.43
CA ALA A 242 -6.22 -14.65 -1.50
C ALA A 242 -5.78 -14.55 -0.04
N LEU A 243 -4.53 -14.95 0.27
CA LEU A 243 -3.97 -14.82 1.63
C LEU A 243 -3.76 -13.36 2.02
N VAL A 244 -3.20 -12.56 1.12
CA VAL A 244 -3.00 -11.11 1.33
C VAL A 244 -4.34 -10.41 1.56
N LEU A 245 -5.31 -10.63 0.69
CA LEU A 245 -6.67 -10.06 0.82
C LEU A 245 -7.30 -10.46 2.16
N ARG A 246 -7.19 -11.72 2.55
CA ARG A 246 -7.73 -12.23 3.82
C ARG A 246 -7.06 -11.60 5.03
N GLY A 247 -5.75 -11.41 4.99
CA GLY A 247 -5.01 -10.72 6.04
C GLY A 247 -5.50 -9.28 6.24
N GLY A 248 -5.62 -8.51 5.15
CA GLY A 248 -6.12 -7.15 5.19
C GLY A 248 -7.55 -7.05 5.72
N VAL A 249 -8.46 -7.90 5.24
CA VAL A 249 -9.84 -7.96 5.72
C VAL A 249 -9.90 -8.32 7.22
N THR A 250 -9.03 -9.24 7.68
CA THR A 250 -8.98 -9.61 9.10
C THR A 250 -8.51 -8.45 9.99
N ILE A 251 -7.55 -7.64 9.53
CA ILE A 251 -7.13 -6.41 10.22
C ILE A 251 -8.31 -5.44 10.32
N LEU A 252 -9.01 -5.24 9.22
CA LEU A 252 -10.18 -4.36 9.16
C LEU A 252 -11.28 -4.82 10.14
N GLU A 253 -11.67 -6.09 10.11
CA GLU A 253 -12.66 -6.68 11.03
C GLU A 253 -12.28 -6.49 12.50
N LYS A 254 -11.00 -6.68 12.83
CA LYS A 254 -10.51 -6.46 14.20
C LYS A 254 -10.54 -4.99 14.62
N GLY A 255 -10.26 -4.09 13.71
CA GLY A 255 -10.36 -2.65 13.95
C GLY A 255 -11.81 -2.22 14.20
N GLN A 256 -12.77 -2.82 13.51
CA GLN A 256 -14.21 -2.56 13.67
C GLN A 256 -14.83 -3.14 14.94
N ALA A 257 -14.09 -3.95 15.72
CA ALA A 257 -14.65 -4.59 16.90
C ALA A 257 -15.36 -3.57 17.83
N PRO A 258 -16.57 -3.90 18.34
CA PRO A 258 -17.32 -3.01 19.22
C PRO A 258 -16.50 -2.58 20.45
N GLY A 259 -16.63 -1.32 20.85
CA GLY A 259 -15.92 -0.76 22.00
C GLY A 259 -14.41 -0.57 21.83
N ARG A 260 -13.87 -0.86 20.65
CA ARG A 260 -12.44 -0.60 20.36
C ARG A 260 -12.25 0.84 19.90
N PRO A 261 -11.44 1.66 20.58
CA PRO A 261 -11.09 2.99 20.11
C PRO A 261 -10.42 2.93 18.73
N VAL A 262 -10.68 3.92 17.87
CA VAL A 262 -10.09 4.01 16.52
C VAL A 262 -8.56 4.14 16.60
N THR A 263 -8.03 4.73 17.65
CA THR A 263 -6.58 4.92 17.88
C THR A 263 -5.89 3.68 18.43
N ARG A 264 -6.63 2.62 18.83
CA ARG A 264 -6.02 1.41 19.38
C ARG A 264 -5.61 0.45 18.26
N ARG A 265 -4.30 0.25 18.07
CA ARG A 265 -3.73 -0.62 17.06
C ARG A 265 -4.29 -2.06 17.13
N PRO A 266 -4.95 -2.59 16.07
CA PRO A 266 -5.30 -4.00 15.97
C PRO A 266 -4.04 -4.83 15.65
N VAL A 267 -3.81 -5.94 16.37
CA VAL A 267 -2.67 -6.83 16.16
C VAL A 267 -3.15 -8.20 15.69
N LEU A 268 -2.51 -8.75 14.66
CA LEU A 268 -2.71 -10.12 14.21
C LEU A 268 -1.81 -11.05 15.03
N THR A 269 -2.42 -11.89 15.85
CA THR A 269 -1.70 -13.01 16.49
C THR A 269 -1.63 -14.20 15.53
N ARG A 270 -0.64 -15.10 15.68
CA ARG A 270 -0.53 -16.33 14.88
C ARG A 270 -1.81 -17.15 14.89
N GLY A 271 -2.49 -17.26 16.04
CA GLY A 271 -3.76 -17.99 16.15
C GLY A 271 -4.90 -17.33 15.38
N THR A 272 -5.01 -16.00 15.42
CA THR A 272 -6.05 -15.29 14.65
C THR A 272 -5.78 -15.31 13.16
N TRP A 273 -4.50 -15.30 12.76
CA TRP A 273 -4.13 -15.43 11.34
C TRP A 273 -4.52 -16.82 10.82
N LEU A 274 -4.15 -17.90 11.54
CA LEU A 274 -4.56 -19.27 11.18
C LEU A 274 -6.08 -19.43 11.14
N ALA A 275 -6.82 -18.92 12.12
CA ALA A 275 -8.27 -18.96 12.13
C ALA A 275 -8.90 -18.20 10.95
N SER A 276 -8.26 -17.10 10.51
CA SER A 276 -8.71 -16.34 9.32
C SER A 276 -8.57 -17.15 8.03
N LEU A 277 -7.57 -18.05 7.93
CA LEU A 277 -7.35 -18.87 6.74
C LEU A 277 -8.52 -19.80 6.43
N LEU A 278 -9.29 -20.19 7.44
CA LEU A 278 -10.45 -21.09 7.29
C LEU A 278 -11.74 -20.36 6.83
N ARG A 279 -11.74 -19.03 6.82
CA ARG A 279 -12.93 -18.24 6.49
C ARG A 279 -12.81 -17.64 5.09
N PRO A 280 -13.71 -17.96 4.13
CA PRO A 280 -13.66 -17.36 2.81
C PRO A 280 -13.91 -15.85 2.89
N VAL A 281 -13.17 -15.07 2.09
CA VAL A 281 -13.49 -13.68 1.84
C VAL A 281 -14.47 -13.65 0.68
N THR A 282 -15.70 -13.24 0.95
CA THR A 282 -16.75 -13.07 -0.05
C THR A 282 -17.18 -11.62 -0.11
N ARG A 283 -17.72 -11.19 -1.26
CA ARG A 283 -18.25 -9.86 -1.44
C ARG A 283 -19.36 -9.58 -0.43
N ASP A 284 -20.29 -10.51 -0.26
CA ASP A 284 -21.42 -10.39 0.68
C ASP A 284 -20.95 -10.19 2.12
N ARG A 285 -19.84 -10.84 2.51
CA ARG A 285 -19.28 -10.68 3.85
C ARG A 285 -18.67 -9.28 4.07
N LEU A 286 -18.08 -8.69 3.04
CA LEU A 286 -17.55 -7.32 3.09
C LEU A 286 -18.67 -6.27 3.00
N GLU A 287 -19.71 -6.56 2.26
CA GLU A 287 -20.86 -5.68 2.07
C GLU A 287 -21.89 -5.79 3.21
N SER A 288 -21.94 -6.91 3.94
CA SER A 288 -22.89 -7.10 5.06
C SER A 288 -22.76 -6.11 6.22
N PRO A 289 -21.57 -5.70 6.65
CA PRO A 289 -21.42 -4.56 7.56
C PRO A 289 -21.77 -3.21 6.89
N LEU A 290 -21.60 -3.12 5.57
CA LEU A 290 -21.83 -1.94 4.75
C LEU A 290 -23.31 -1.70 4.45
N SER A 291 -24.15 -2.74 4.45
CA SER A 291 -25.59 -2.62 4.27
C SER A 291 -26.29 -1.85 5.41
N ARG A 292 -25.61 -1.70 6.53
CA ARG A 292 -26.03 -0.86 7.67
C ARG A 292 -25.50 0.57 7.60
N LEU A 293 -24.48 0.79 6.79
CA LEU A 293 -23.86 2.08 6.51
C LEU A 293 -23.96 2.23 5.00
N THR A 294 -24.70 3.21 4.54
CA THR A 294 -24.71 3.61 3.13
C THR A 294 -23.24 3.90 2.76
N VAL A 295 -22.56 2.92 2.12
CA VAL A 295 -21.32 3.23 1.42
C VAL A 295 -21.76 4.10 0.28
N PRO A 296 -21.44 5.37 0.31
CA PRO A 296 -21.83 6.24 -0.76
C PRO A 296 -21.25 5.66 -2.06
N ASP A 297 -22.02 5.70 -3.14
CA ASP A 297 -21.48 5.49 -4.50
C ASP A 297 -20.27 6.41 -4.75
N GLU A 298 -20.17 7.49 -4.02
CA GLU A 298 -19.00 8.36 -3.81
C GLU A 298 -17.69 7.60 -3.54
N ALA A 299 -17.68 6.49 -2.78
CA ALA A 299 -16.45 5.74 -2.53
C ALA A 299 -15.93 5.08 -3.82
N ARG A 300 -16.83 4.57 -4.66
CA ARG A 300 -16.49 4.02 -5.98
C ARG A 300 -16.11 5.12 -6.96
N GLU A 301 -16.82 6.24 -6.89
CA GLU A 301 -16.58 7.41 -7.73
C GLU A 301 -15.29 8.12 -7.34
N LEU A 302 -14.97 8.23 -6.04
CA LEU A 302 -13.72 8.79 -5.53
C LEU A 302 -12.51 7.97 -5.97
N TYR A 303 -12.60 6.63 -5.93
CA TYR A 303 -11.56 5.77 -6.48
C TYR A 303 -11.38 6.00 -7.99
N GLY A 304 -12.49 6.13 -8.72
CA GLY A 304 -12.48 6.48 -10.15
C GLY A 304 -11.85 7.86 -10.41
N ARG A 305 -12.15 8.87 -9.59
CA ARG A 305 -11.58 10.23 -9.70
C ARG A 305 -10.09 10.26 -9.33
N GLY A 306 -9.67 9.60 -8.26
CA GLY A 306 -8.27 9.47 -7.88
C GLY A 306 -7.44 8.80 -8.99
N ARG A 307 -7.99 7.75 -9.61
CA ARG A 307 -7.39 7.08 -10.77
C ARG A 307 -7.33 7.98 -12.01
N ALA A 308 -8.34 8.79 -12.27
CA ALA A 308 -8.37 9.73 -13.41
C ALA A 308 -7.32 10.85 -13.25
N VAL A 309 -7.15 11.37 -12.03
CA VAL A 309 -6.09 12.35 -11.72
C VAL A 309 -4.70 11.77 -11.96
N TYR A 310 -4.51 10.50 -11.61
CA TYR A 310 -3.27 9.77 -11.86
C TYR A 310 -2.99 9.60 -13.35
N GLN A 311 -3.96 9.13 -14.13
CA GLN A 311 -3.83 8.96 -15.58
C GLN A 311 -3.54 10.30 -16.28
N GLY A 312 -4.22 11.38 -15.92
CA GLY A 312 -3.97 12.71 -16.46
C GLY A 312 -2.62 13.33 -16.09
N LYS A 313 -2.00 12.91 -14.96
CA LYS A 313 -0.62 13.30 -14.59
C LYS A 313 0.43 12.48 -15.33
N ALA A 314 0.19 11.19 -15.53
CA ALA A 314 1.07 10.31 -16.30
C ALA A 314 1.19 10.77 -17.77
N GLU A 315 0.07 11.17 -18.38
CA GLU A 315 0.05 11.71 -19.73
C GLU A 315 0.78 13.06 -19.85
N ARG A 316 0.68 13.94 -18.84
CA ARG A 316 1.40 15.23 -18.83
C ARG A 316 2.89 15.10 -18.52
N GLY A 317 3.31 14.10 -17.79
CA GLY A 317 4.73 13.82 -17.50
C GLY A 317 5.47 13.17 -18.68
N GLY A 318 4.76 12.52 -19.60
CA GLY A 318 5.32 11.89 -20.80
C GLY A 318 5.53 12.85 -21.98
N SER A 319 4.92 14.05 -21.97
CA SER A 319 5.00 15.02 -23.06
C SER A 319 6.11 16.08 -22.92
N GLY A 320 6.97 15.95 -21.91
CA GLY A 320 8.03 16.91 -21.57
C GLY A 320 9.45 16.52 -22.01
N SER A 321 9.64 15.51 -22.85
CA SER A 321 10.94 15.13 -23.41
C SER A 321 10.82 14.88 -24.90
N SER A 322 10.77 15.94 -25.66
CA SER A 322 11.15 15.96 -27.09
C SER A 322 12.26 16.95 -27.28
#